data_5a18b80fce128d9fc72a3619fcdcfbf0
#
_entry.id   5a18b80fce128d9fc72a3619fcdcfbf0
#
_cell.length_a   1.000
_cell.length_b   1.000
_cell.length_c   1.000
_cell.angle_alpha   90.00
_cell.angle_beta   90.00
_cell.angle_gamma   90.00
#
_symmetry.space_group_name_H-M   'P 1'
#
loop_
_entity.id
_entity.type
_entity.pdbx_description
1 polymer ?
#
loop_
_entity_poly.entity_id
_entity_poly.type
_entity_poly.pdbx_seq_one_letter_code
_entity_poly.pdbx_strand_id
1 'polypeptide(L)'
;MLAIAGGKGGCGKTTTALGIARSLASGRTGARTDDWNPLVVDTDCDMPDAHHVADLPREPGLDTVAEGARPGAVARPLDSMQGVALLTAGSRENVEPALERVTSWDGPVILDCPPGSNPDAARPLRYADRALVVTTDEPACLDDAIRTVRTARRLGTPPVGILLVRRTAEGAPTALAGCRVLASVPFVRDPLGDAEVERGWQRVASEIAAHTGGCRSPVSGHP
;
A
#
# COMPACT_ATOMS: atom_id res chain seq x y z
N MET A 1 -4.17 8.78 -0.32
CA MET A 1 -4.03 7.32 -0.08
C MET A 1 -3.30 6.65 -1.23
N LEU A 2 -2.51 5.60 -0.95
CA LEU A 2 -1.80 4.79 -1.94
C LEU A 2 -2.32 3.35 -1.90
N ALA A 3 -2.80 2.82 -3.02
CA ALA A 3 -3.19 1.42 -3.13
C ALA A 3 -2.00 0.54 -3.58
N ILE A 4 -1.73 -0.55 -2.88
CA ILE A 4 -0.78 -1.59 -3.28
C ILE A 4 -1.58 -2.69 -3.98
N ALA A 5 -1.55 -2.70 -5.29
CA ALA A 5 -2.38 -3.57 -6.12
C ALA A 5 -1.53 -4.60 -6.88
N GLY A 6 -2.12 -5.75 -7.21
CA GLY A 6 -1.46 -6.79 -8.00
C GLY A 6 -2.43 -7.90 -8.37
N GLY A 7 -2.21 -8.51 -9.53
CA GLY A 7 -3.16 -9.45 -10.12
C GLY A 7 -3.20 -10.83 -9.45
N LYS A 8 -2.12 -11.26 -8.77
CA LYS A 8 -2.00 -12.63 -8.24
C LYS A 8 -1.88 -12.64 -6.72
N GLY A 9 -2.49 -13.64 -6.07
CA GLY A 9 -2.24 -13.95 -4.67
C GLY A 9 -0.77 -14.33 -4.43
N GLY A 10 -0.24 -13.96 -3.27
CA GLY A 10 1.13 -14.29 -2.88
C GLY A 10 2.25 -13.54 -3.63
N CYS A 11 1.94 -12.50 -4.42
CA CYS A 11 2.97 -11.68 -5.07
C CYS A 11 3.62 -10.63 -4.14
N GLY A 12 3.40 -10.68 -2.84
CA GLY A 12 4.08 -9.81 -1.87
C GLY A 12 3.47 -8.41 -1.70
N LYS A 13 2.18 -8.22 -1.97
CA LYS A 13 1.48 -6.93 -1.75
C LYS A 13 1.52 -6.49 -0.29
N THR A 14 1.09 -7.36 0.61
CA THR A 14 1.09 -7.12 2.07
C THR A 14 2.48 -6.76 2.59
N THR A 15 3.49 -7.55 2.24
CA THR A 15 4.88 -7.28 2.61
C THR A 15 5.37 -5.95 2.03
N THR A 16 4.97 -5.63 0.79
CA THR A 16 5.29 -4.34 0.15
C THR A 16 4.59 -3.18 0.85
N ALA A 17 3.31 -3.34 1.21
CA ALA A 17 2.57 -2.29 1.94
C ALA A 17 3.27 -1.92 3.25
N LEU A 18 3.67 -2.93 4.03
CA LEU A 18 4.43 -2.75 5.27
C LEU A 18 5.82 -2.13 5.03
N GLY A 19 6.55 -2.62 4.01
CA GLY A 19 7.88 -2.11 3.66
C GLY A 19 7.88 -0.66 3.19
N ILE A 20 6.88 -0.27 2.38
CA ILE A 20 6.68 1.12 1.95
C ILE A 20 6.30 2.01 3.14
N ALA A 21 5.41 1.55 4.02
CA ALA A 21 5.05 2.28 5.25
C ALA A 21 6.28 2.55 6.11
N ARG A 22 7.10 1.53 6.36
CA ARG A 22 8.36 1.66 7.11
C ARG A 22 9.32 2.66 6.43
N SER A 23 9.45 2.60 5.11
CA SER A 23 10.31 3.53 4.36
C SER A 23 9.82 4.97 4.44
N LEU A 24 8.51 5.20 4.42
CA LEU A 24 7.91 6.52 4.59
C LEU A 24 8.09 7.05 6.03
N ALA A 25 7.98 6.19 7.04
CA ALA A 25 8.23 6.55 8.43
C ALA A 25 9.70 6.94 8.66
N SER A 26 10.66 6.17 8.11
CA SER A 26 12.10 6.37 8.28
C SER A 26 12.66 7.58 7.51
N GLY A 27 12.07 7.95 6.38
CA GLY A 27 12.51 9.05 5.52
C GLY A 27 12.31 10.46 6.11
N ARG A 28 11.79 10.56 7.31
CA ARG A 28 11.42 11.81 7.98
C ARG A 28 12.39 12.25 9.07
N THR A 29 13.67 12.24 8.80
CA THR A 29 14.67 12.86 9.68
C THR A 29 14.46 14.39 9.72
N GLY A 30 13.77 14.88 10.77
CA GLY A 30 13.69 16.32 11.09
C GLY A 30 12.32 16.92 11.39
N ALA A 31 11.21 16.25 11.18
CA ALA A 31 9.91 16.78 11.59
C ALA A 31 9.37 16.01 12.81
N ARG A 32 9.48 16.62 13.96
CA ARG A 32 8.78 16.19 15.19
C ARG A 32 7.30 16.53 15.04
N THR A 33 6.52 15.56 14.56
CA THR A 33 5.09 15.49 14.87
C THR A 33 4.81 14.03 15.13
N ASP A 34 4.55 13.70 16.38
CA ASP A 34 4.21 12.35 16.86
C ASP A 34 2.90 11.80 16.22
N ASP A 35 2.23 12.61 15.40
CA ASP A 35 0.90 12.36 14.85
C ASP A 35 0.87 11.96 13.36
N TRP A 36 2.02 11.87 12.68
CA TRP A 36 2.04 11.62 11.23
C TRP A 36 2.62 10.26 10.85
N ASN A 37 2.06 9.22 11.42
CA ASN A 37 2.48 7.85 11.17
C ASN A 37 1.78 7.28 9.93
N PRO A 38 2.50 6.60 9.02
CA PRO A 38 1.87 5.81 7.97
C PRO A 38 0.93 4.77 8.55
N LEU A 39 -0.30 4.72 8.02
CA LEU A 39 -1.28 3.70 8.33
C LEU A 39 -1.34 2.69 7.19
N VAL A 40 -1.08 1.43 7.48
CA VAL A 40 -1.41 0.32 6.57
C VAL A 40 -2.83 -0.15 6.89
N VAL A 41 -3.65 -0.30 5.85
CA VAL A 41 -5.01 -0.80 5.96
C VAL A 41 -5.11 -2.08 5.15
N ASP A 42 -5.36 -3.19 5.82
CA ASP A 42 -5.61 -4.47 5.16
C ASP A 42 -7.05 -4.51 4.64
N THR A 43 -7.21 -4.52 3.33
CA THR A 43 -8.52 -4.58 2.65
C THR A 43 -8.80 -5.95 2.01
N ASP A 44 -7.92 -6.94 2.21
CA ASP A 44 -8.12 -8.31 1.74
C ASP A 44 -8.93 -9.11 2.77
N CYS A 45 -10.25 -9.03 2.68
CA CYS A 45 -11.15 -9.70 3.62
C CYS A 45 -11.20 -11.22 3.45
N ASP A 46 -10.85 -11.73 2.27
CA ASP A 46 -10.91 -13.17 1.97
C ASP A 46 -9.66 -13.91 2.46
N MET A 47 -8.49 -13.28 2.36
CA MET A 47 -7.22 -13.85 2.78
C MET A 47 -6.38 -12.78 3.52
N PRO A 48 -6.85 -12.33 4.69
CA PRO A 48 -6.18 -11.27 5.44
C PRO A 48 -4.86 -11.77 6.02
N ASP A 49 -3.75 -11.25 5.54
CA ASP A 49 -2.41 -11.68 5.94
C ASP A 49 -1.65 -10.64 6.78
N ALA A 50 -2.04 -9.37 6.73
CA ALA A 50 -1.27 -8.30 7.36
C ALA A 50 -1.13 -8.47 8.87
N HIS A 51 -2.17 -8.95 9.55
CA HIS A 51 -2.13 -9.20 11.00
C HIS A 51 -1.16 -10.35 11.36
N HIS A 52 -1.04 -11.38 10.52
CA HIS A 52 -0.08 -12.46 10.73
C HIS A 52 1.36 -11.96 10.54
N VAL A 53 1.63 -11.19 9.48
CA VAL A 53 2.96 -10.60 9.23
C VAL A 53 3.37 -9.64 10.34
N ALA A 54 2.42 -8.96 10.96
CA ALA A 54 2.63 -7.98 12.01
C ALA A 54 2.60 -8.57 13.43
N ASP A 55 2.31 -9.87 13.58
CA ASP A 55 2.10 -10.55 14.88
C ASP A 55 1.06 -9.83 15.77
N LEU A 56 -0.08 -9.48 15.15
CA LEU A 56 -1.18 -8.80 15.82
C LEU A 56 -2.46 -9.66 15.78
N PRO A 57 -3.35 -9.53 16.78
CA PRO A 57 -4.67 -10.12 16.67
C PRO A 57 -5.48 -9.43 15.56
N ARG A 58 -6.35 -10.18 14.91
CA ARG A 58 -7.19 -9.69 13.82
C ARG A 58 -8.18 -8.61 14.28
N GLU A 59 -8.70 -8.73 15.48
CA GLU A 59 -9.69 -7.81 16.04
C GLU A 59 -9.09 -6.97 17.18
N PRO A 60 -9.56 -5.72 17.36
CA PRO A 60 -10.46 -4.97 16.48
C PRO A 60 -9.79 -4.55 15.17
N GLY A 61 -10.59 -4.33 14.12
CA GLY A 61 -10.14 -4.01 12.76
C GLY A 61 -11.10 -3.10 12.02
N LEU A 62 -11.19 -3.25 10.68
CA LEU A 62 -12.04 -2.43 9.81
C LEU A 62 -13.51 -2.41 10.24
N ASP A 63 -14.05 -3.52 10.76
CA ASP A 63 -15.45 -3.60 11.19
C ASP A 63 -15.74 -2.59 12.30
N THR A 64 -14.85 -2.49 13.28
CA THR A 64 -14.98 -1.53 14.39
C THR A 64 -14.93 -0.07 13.90
N VAL A 65 -14.11 0.21 12.87
CA VAL A 65 -14.08 1.55 12.24
C VAL A 65 -15.36 1.81 11.47
N ALA A 66 -15.89 0.85 10.70
CA ALA A 66 -17.15 0.96 9.98
C ALA A 66 -18.33 1.24 10.92
N GLU A 67 -18.34 0.63 12.10
CA GLU A 67 -19.34 0.84 13.16
C GLU A 67 -19.25 2.21 13.84
N GLY A 68 -18.22 3.00 13.55
CA GLY A 68 -18.16 4.39 14.02
C GLY A 68 -16.94 4.74 14.86
N ALA A 69 -16.08 3.81 15.20
CA ALA A 69 -14.85 4.13 15.92
C ALA A 69 -13.90 4.99 15.03
N ARG A 70 -13.11 5.84 15.69
CA ARG A 70 -12.06 6.61 15.00
C ARG A 70 -10.93 5.66 14.58
N PRO A 71 -10.36 5.79 13.36
CA PRO A 71 -9.24 4.95 12.93
C PRO A 71 -8.09 4.93 13.94
N GLY A 72 -7.73 6.06 14.53
CA GLY A 72 -6.66 6.15 15.52
C GLY A 72 -6.93 5.45 16.85
N ALA A 73 -8.19 5.12 17.16
CA ALA A 73 -8.54 4.34 18.36
C ALA A 73 -8.48 2.83 18.10
N VAL A 74 -8.45 2.42 16.84
CA VAL A 74 -8.49 1.01 16.42
C VAL A 74 -7.15 0.55 15.84
N ALA A 75 -6.50 1.40 15.04
CA ALA A 75 -5.20 1.14 14.45
C ALA A 75 -4.14 0.86 15.53
N ARG A 76 -3.29 -0.12 15.29
CA ARG A 76 -2.27 -0.56 16.25
C ARG A 76 -0.88 -0.23 15.74
N PRO A 77 -0.03 0.38 16.58
CA PRO A 77 1.38 0.55 16.24
C PRO A 77 2.05 -0.80 16.08
N LEU A 78 3.03 -0.88 15.18
CA LEU A 78 3.83 -2.07 14.95
C LEU A 78 5.13 -1.97 15.73
N ASP A 79 5.34 -2.85 16.72
CA ASP A 79 6.57 -2.87 17.53
C ASP A 79 7.81 -3.13 16.66
N SER A 80 7.68 -3.94 15.63
CA SER A 80 8.76 -4.27 14.68
C SER A 80 9.04 -3.16 13.64
N MET A 81 8.17 -2.15 13.54
CA MET A 81 8.25 -1.07 12.53
C MET A 81 7.87 0.27 13.17
N GLN A 82 8.83 0.90 13.85
CA GLN A 82 8.60 2.15 14.56
C GLN A 82 7.96 3.22 13.63
N GLY A 83 6.89 3.84 14.12
CA GLY A 83 6.18 4.89 13.39
C GLY A 83 5.20 4.37 12.32
N VAL A 84 4.90 3.07 12.28
CA VAL A 84 3.89 2.48 11.39
C VAL A 84 2.73 1.95 12.24
N ALA A 85 1.51 2.21 11.79
CA ALA A 85 0.30 1.61 12.37
C ALA A 85 -0.39 0.68 11.36
N LEU A 86 -1.09 -0.34 11.86
CA LEU A 86 -1.88 -1.27 11.07
C LEU A 86 -3.35 -1.24 11.51
N LEU A 87 -4.24 -1.16 10.54
CA LEU A 87 -5.66 -1.44 10.67
C LEU A 87 -5.95 -2.76 9.95
N THR A 88 -6.32 -3.76 10.71
CA THR A 88 -6.53 -5.14 10.23
C THR A 88 -7.83 -5.28 9.45
N ALA A 89 -7.91 -6.28 8.57
CA ALA A 89 -9.09 -6.54 7.74
C ALA A 89 -10.32 -6.88 8.59
N GLY A 90 -11.47 -6.54 8.03
CA GLY A 90 -12.80 -6.88 8.55
C GLY A 90 -13.64 -7.66 7.54
N SER A 91 -14.94 -7.44 7.60
CA SER A 91 -15.93 -7.99 6.67
C SER A 91 -15.94 -7.20 5.36
N ARG A 92 -16.28 -7.86 4.26
CA ARG A 92 -16.27 -7.27 2.92
C ARG A 92 -17.21 -6.05 2.79
N GLU A 93 -18.37 -6.10 3.41
CA GLU A 93 -19.37 -5.03 3.43
C GLU A 93 -18.90 -3.79 4.19
N ASN A 94 -17.96 -3.95 5.12
CA ASN A 94 -17.46 -2.88 5.96
C ASN A 94 -16.22 -2.18 5.40
N VAL A 95 -15.64 -2.65 4.28
CA VAL A 95 -14.46 -2.03 3.66
C VAL A 95 -14.73 -0.58 3.25
N GLU A 96 -15.79 -0.33 2.47
CA GLU A 96 -16.10 1.01 1.99
C GLU A 96 -16.46 1.97 3.14
N PRO A 97 -17.38 1.64 4.08
CA PRO A 97 -17.66 2.48 5.22
C PRO A 97 -16.44 2.80 6.09
N ALA A 98 -15.54 1.82 6.26
CA ALA A 98 -14.31 2.05 7.01
C ALA A 98 -13.34 2.96 6.24
N LEU A 99 -13.16 2.77 4.93
CA LEU A 99 -12.28 3.60 4.12
C LEU A 99 -12.74 5.06 4.06
N GLU A 100 -14.04 5.33 4.05
CA GLU A 100 -14.58 6.69 4.19
C GLU A 100 -14.08 7.36 5.47
N ARG A 101 -14.07 6.65 6.58
CA ARG A 101 -13.59 7.17 7.88
C ARG A 101 -12.07 7.28 7.94
N VAL A 102 -11.34 6.37 7.29
CA VAL A 102 -9.88 6.39 7.19
C VAL A 102 -9.37 7.65 6.47
N THR A 103 -10.21 8.35 5.67
CA THR A 103 -9.85 9.66 5.10
C THR A 103 -9.50 10.72 6.14
N SER A 104 -9.94 10.55 7.40
CA SER A 104 -9.62 11.43 8.51
C SER A 104 -8.25 11.18 9.16
N TRP A 105 -7.48 10.20 8.66
CA TRP A 105 -6.13 9.94 9.15
C TRP A 105 -5.16 11.02 8.70
N ASP A 106 -4.40 11.60 9.63
CA ASP A 106 -3.51 12.74 9.35
C ASP A 106 -2.18 12.37 8.68
N GLY A 107 -1.93 11.08 8.46
CA GLY A 107 -0.70 10.57 7.85
C GLY A 107 -0.90 9.94 6.47
N PRO A 108 0.15 9.40 5.87
CA PRO A 108 0.04 8.55 4.69
C PRO A 108 -0.80 7.31 4.98
N VAL A 109 -1.75 7.01 4.09
CA VAL A 109 -2.53 5.77 4.15
C VAL A 109 -2.14 4.87 2.99
N ILE A 110 -1.82 3.61 3.30
CA ILE A 110 -1.42 2.58 2.35
C ILE A 110 -2.46 1.46 2.43
N LEU A 111 -3.17 1.24 1.33
CA LEU A 111 -4.20 0.21 1.23
C LEU A 111 -3.56 -1.07 0.68
N ASP A 112 -3.50 -2.13 1.47
CA ASP A 112 -3.15 -3.47 1.00
C ASP A 112 -4.36 -4.08 0.31
N CYS A 113 -4.32 -4.18 -1.01
CA CYS A 113 -5.48 -4.57 -1.81
C CYS A 113 -5.57 -6.10 -1.98
N PRO A 114 -6.78 -6.67 -2.07
CA PRO A 114 -6.97 -8.05 -2.44
C PRO A 114 -6.40 -8.35 -3.84
N PRO A 115 -6.07 -9.61 -4.14
CA PRO A 115 -5.54 -10.01 -5.43
C PRO A 115 -6.60 -9.96 -6.53
N GLY A 116 -6.14 -9.77 -7.76
CA GLY A 116 -6.98 -9.87 -8.94
C GLY A 116 -7.49 -8.54 -9.48
N SER A 117 -8.48 -8.62 -10.36
CA SER A 117 -9.14 -7.49 -11.01
C SER A 117 -10.66 -7.58 -10.88
N ASN A 118 -11.14 -8.27 -9.86
CA ASN A 118 -12.55 -8.41 -9.51
C ASN A 118 -13.07 -7.14 -8.80
N PRO A 119 -14.39 -7.02 -8.54
CA PRO A 119 -14.95 -5.88 -7.83
C PRO A 119 -14.32 -5.60 -6.47
N ASP A 120 -13.91 -6.62 -5.72
CA ASP A 120 -13.31 -6.47 -4.41
C ASP A 120 -11.92 -5.81 -4.49
N ALA A 121 -11.09 -6.22 -5.45
CA ALA A 121 -9.81 -5.57 -5.74
C ALA A 121 -9.97 -4.13 -6.26
N ALA A 122 -11.11 -3.81 -6.89
CA ALA A 122 -11.42 -2.48 -7.40
C ALA A 122 -11.89 -1.51 -6.31
N ARG A 123 -12.45 -2.00 -5.18
CA ARG A 123 -12.95 -1.14 -4.10
C ARG A 123 -11.87 -0.22 -3.53
N PRO A 124 -10.76 -0.72 -2.95
CA PRO A 124 -9.74 0.15 -2.38
C PRO A 124 -9.09 1.08 -3.42
N LEU A 125 -9.02 0.65 -4.69
CA LEU A 125 -8.51 1.53 -5.76
C LEU A 125 -9.36 2.80 -5.93
N ARG A 126 -10.67 2.76 -5.71
CA ARG A 126 -11.53 3.95 -5.84
C ARG A 126 -11.31 4.98 -4.75
N TYR A 127 -10.76 4.58 -3.61
CA TYR A 127 -10.45 5.47 -2.48
C TYR A 127 -9.01 5.99 -2.52
N ALA A 128 -8.16 5.41 -3.36
CA ALA A 128 -6.76 5.79 -3.45
C ALA A 128 -6.53 6.89 -4.49
N ASP A 129 -5.63 7.82 -4.20
CA ASP A 129 -5.19 8.85 -5.14
C ASP A 129 -4.26 8.28 -6.21
N ARG A 130 -3.51 7.25 -5.84
CA ARG A 130 -2.48 6.59 -6.65
C ARG A 130 -2.43 5.10 -6.36
N ALA A 131 -1.85 4.34 -7.29
CA ALA A 131 -1.58 2.92 -7.10
C ALA A 131 -0.09 2.60 -7.31
N LEU A 132 0.44 1.65 -6.55
CA LEU A 132 1.68 0.93 -6.86
C LEU A 132 1.28 -0.48 -7.30
N VAL A 133 1.73 -0.90 -8.46
CA VAL A 133 1.46 -2.25 -8.95
C VAL A 133 2.61 -3.18 -8.57
N VAL A 134 2.31 -4.23 -7.84
CA VAL A 134 3.29 -5.25 -7.41
C VAL A 134 3.11 -6.51 -8.25
N THR A 135 4.20 -7.00 -8.82
CA THR A 135 4.20 -8.22 -9.64
C THR A 135 5.54 -8.96 -9.55
N THR A 136 5.56 -10.20 -10.00
CA THR A 136 6.81 -10.96 -10.24
C THR A 136 7.20 -10.89 -11.71
N ASP A 137 8.37 -11.43 -12.07
CA ASP A 137 8.85 -11.52 -13.45
C ASP A 137 8.27 -12.74 -14.23
N GLU A 138 7.39 -13.52 -13.61
CA GLU A 138 6.66 -14.60 -14.28
C GLU A 138 5.72 -14.05 -15.36
N PRO A 139 5.70 -14.60 -16.61
CA PRO A 139 4.89 -14.08 -17.70
C PRO A 139 3.40 -13.87 -17.36
N ALA A 140 2.78 -14.84 -16.68
CA ALA A 140 1.38 -14.73 -16.25
C ALA A 140 1.16 -13.57 -15.24
N CYS A 141 2.12 -13.32 -14.36
CA CYS A 141 2.05 -12.22 -13.40
C CYS A 141 2.24 -10.86 -14.09
N LEU A 142 3.09 -10.79 -15.12
CA LEU A 142 3.27 -9.58 -15.93
C LEU A 142 1.98 -9.25 -16.72
N ASP A 143 1.29 -10.24 -17.27
CA ASP A 143 -0.01 -10.03 -17.91
C ASP A 143 -1.08 -9.52 -16.92
N ASP A 144 -1.11 -10.07 -15.72
CA ASP A 144 -2.00 -9.61 -14.66
C ASP A 144 -1.66 -8.18 -14.21
N ALA A 145 -0.37 -7.84 -14.12
CA ALA A 145 0.06 -6.48 -13.83
C ALA A 145 -0.39 -5.47 -14.90
N ILE A 146 -0.31 -5.84 -16.19
CA ILE A 146 -0.83 -5.01 -17.29
C ILE A 146 -2.34 -4.76 -17.13
N ARG A 147 -3.11 -5.78 -16.76
CA ARG A 147 -4.55 -5.64 -16.48
C ARG A 147 -4.79 -4.72 -15.28
N THR A 148 -4.02 -4.90 -14.21
CA THR A 148 -4.10 -4.08 -12.99
C THR A 148 -3.79 -2.61 -13.29
N VAL A 149 -2.72 -2.31 -14.06
CA VAL A 149 -2.39 -0.94 -14.53
C VAL A 149 -3.57 -0.31 -15.29
N ARG A 150 -4.17 -1.06 -16.22
CA ARG A 150 -5.31 -0.57 -17.01
C ARG A 150 -6.55 -0.34 -16.15
N THR A 151 -6.82 -1.23 -15.21
CA THR A 151 -7.96 -1.11 -14.28
C THR A 151 -7.79 0.10 -13.37
N ALA A 152 -6.63 0.28 -12.74
CA ALA A 152 -6.35 1.43 -11.90
C ALA A 152 -6.55 2.76 -12.67
N ARG A 153 -6.05 2.86 -13.89
CA ARG A 153 -6.26 4.05 -14.74
C ARG A 153 -7.74 4.31 -15.05
N ARG A 154 -8.52 3.27 -15.34
CA ARG A 154 -9.96 3.39 -15.59
C ARG A 154 -10.75 3.85 -14.37
N LEU A 155 -10.29 3.49 -13.18
CA LEU A 155 -10.89 3.89 -11.91
C LEU A 155 -10.47 5.29 -11.45
N GLY A 156 -9.61 5.97 -12.20
CA GLY A 156 -9.11 7.29 -11.84
C GLY A 156 -7.95 7.27 -10.83
N THR A 157 -7.34 6.10 -10.59
CA THR A 157 -6.23 5.89 -9.66
C THR A 157 -4.95 5.56 -10.46
N PRO A 158 -4.29 6.56 -11.07
CA PRO A 158 -3.17 6.30 -11.95
C PRO A 158 -1.99 5.70 -11.17
N PRO A 159 -1.36 4.61 -11.70
CA PRO A 159 -0.19 4.02 -11.06
C PRO A 159 1.00 4.99 -11.04
N VAL A 160 1.66 5.10 -9.88
CA VAL A 160 2.95 5.79 -9.73
C VAL A 160 4.07 4.99 -10.38
N GLY A 161 3.93 3.67 -10.43
CA GLY A 161 4.89 2.77 -11.02
C GLY A 161 4.61 1.31 -10.70
N ILE A 162 5.58 0.47 -11.02
CA ILE A 162 5.57 -0.97 -10.78
C ILE A 162 6.74 -1.33 -9.89
N LEU A 163 6.52 -2.22 -8.93
CA LEU A 163 7.56 -2.91 -8.18
C LEU A 163 7.60 -4.37 -8.63
N LEU A 164 8.73 -4.80 -9.19
CA LEU A 164 9.00 -6.20 -9.44
C LEU A 164 9.57 -6.85 -8.18
N VAL A 165 8.89 -7.84 -7.66
CA VAL A 165 9.32 -8.62 -6.49
C VAL A 165 9.70 -10.04 -6.90
N ARG A 166 10.50 -10.69 -6.08
CA ARG A 166 10.97 -12.07 -6.31
C ARG A 166 11.61 -12.25 -7.69
N ARG A 167 12.37 -11.26 -8.13
CA ARG A 167 13.07 -11.33 -9.39
C ARG A 167 13.99 -12.55 -9.43
N THR A 168 13.85 -13.37 -10.45
CA THR A 168 14.65 -14.58 -10.68
C THR A 168 15.47 -14.51 -11.95
N ALA A 169 15.07 -13.70 -12.93
CA ALA A 169 15.71 -13.61 -14.24
C ALA A 169 16.47 -12.29 -14.42
N GLU A 170 17.53 -12.34 -15.22
CA GLU A 170 18.15 -11.15 -15.80
C GLU A 170 17.30 -10.62 -16.96
N GLY A 171 17.28 -9.30 -17.16
CA GLY A 171 16.51 -8.69 -18.26
C GLY A 171 15.04 -8.40 -17.92
N ALA A 172 14.73 -8.15 -16.66
CA ALA A 172 13.40 -7.72 -16.24
C ALA A 172 12.92 -6.48 -17.04
N PRO A 173 11.60 -6.38 -17.35
CA PRO A 173 11.06 -5.26 -18.10
C PRO A 173 11.27 -3.95 -17.32
N THR A 174 11.57 -2.87 -18.04
CA THR A 174 11.69 -1.53 -17.47
C THR A 174 10.36 -0.78 -17.40
N ALA A 175 9.36 -1.25 -18.14
CA ALA A 175 8.00 -0.73 -18.15
C ALA A 175 6.99 -1.78 -18.60
N LEU A 176 5.74 -1.68 -18.12
CA LEU A 176 4.59 -2.49 -18.54
C LEU A 176 3.39 -1.57 -18.78
N ALA A 177 2.73 -1.71 -19.91
CA ALA A 177 1.58 -0.88 -20.30
C ALA A 177 1.83 0.64 -20.14
N GLY A 178 3.05 1.11 -20.45
CA GLY A 178 3.45 2.51 -20.27
C GLY A 178 3.58 2.96 -18.81
N CYS A 179 3.68 2.02 -17.87
CA CYS A 179 3.96 2.27 -16.47
C CYS A 179 5.40 1.81 -16.16
N ARG A 180 6.22 2.70 -15.60
CA ARG A 180 7.65 2.45 -15.34
C ARG A 180 7.83 1.48 -14.17
N VAL A 181 8.81 0.59 -14.26
CA VAL A 181 9.29 -0.19 -13.13
C VAL A 181 10.22 0.70 -12.30
N LEU A 182 9.83 0.96 -11.05
CA LEU A 182 10.55 1.85 -10.14
C LEU A 182 11.69 1.12 -9.43
N ALA A 183 11.45 -0.13 -9.09
CA ALA A 183 12.45 -0.99 -8.47
C ALA A 183 12.18 -2.47 -8.80
N SER A 184 13.23 -3.26 -8.67
CA SER A 184 13.18 -4.72 -8.80
C SER A 184 13.95 -5.30 -7.64
N VAL A 185 13.32 -6.18 -6.86
CA VAL A 185 13.91 -6.80 -5.67
C VAL A 185 13.98 -8.32 -5.80
N PRO A 186 15.02 -8.95 -5.26
CA PRO A 186 15.24 -10.38 -5.39
C PRO A 186 14.23 -11.20 -4.58
N PHE A 187 14.22 -12.52 -4.84
CA PHE A 187 13.57 -13.46 -3.95
C PHE A 187 14.44 -13.67 -2.71
N VAL A 188 13.86 -13.38 -1.54
CA VAL A 188 14.48 -13.63 -0.23
C VAL A 188 13.44 -14.26 0.72
N ARG A 189 13.91 -15.03 1.72
CA ARG A 189 13.02 -15.68 2.69
C ARG A 189 12.39 -14.68 3.67
N ASP A 190 13.19 -13.72 4.11
CA ASP A 190 12.76 -12.66 5.00
C ASP A 190 12.93 -11.28 4.32
N PRO A 191 11.94 -10.86 3.53
CA PRO A 191 12.03 -9.59 2.82
C PRO A 191 12.00 -8.36 3.73
N LEU A 192 11.39 -8.46 4.91
CA LEU A 192 11.35 -7.34 5.86
C LEU A 192 12.69 -7.11 6.58
N GLY A 193 13.55 -8.13 6.64
CA GLY A 193 14.90 -8.04 7.19
C GLY A 193 16.00 -7.82 6.14
N ASP A 194 15.68 -7.82 4.84
CA ASP A 194 16.68 -7.77 3.78
C ASP A 194 16.99 -6.34 3.31
N ALA A 195 18.28 -6.00 3.31
CA ALA A 195 18.72 -4.64 2.97
C ALA A 195 18.58 -4.28 1.47
N GLU A 196 18.61 -5.26 0.54
CA GLU A 196 18.40 -4.98 -0.88
C GLU A 196 16.91 -4.69 -1.16
N VAL A 197 16.04 -5.47 -0.55
CA VAL A 197 14.59 -5.27 -0.61
C VAL A 197 14.22 -3.93 0.01
N GLU A 198 14.80 -3.58 1.16
CA GLU A 198 14.58 -2.28 1.80
C GLU A 198 14.98 -1.12 0.90
N ARG A 199 16.15 -1.17 0.26
CA ARG A 199 16.56 -0.14 -0.73
C ARG A 199 15.57 -0.02 -1.89
N GLY A 200 14.98 -1.14 -2.32
CA GLY A 200 13.91 -1.14 -3.32
C GLY A 200 12.68 -0.35 -2.86
N TRP A 201 12.22 -0.61 -1.65
CA TRP A 201 11.07 0.12 -1.06
C TRP A 201 11.38 1.60 -0.81
N GLN A 202 12.57 1.94 -0.33
CA GLN A 202 13.02 3.33 -0.15
C GLN A 202 13.00 4.12 -1.47
N ARG A 203 13.44 3.50 -2.57
CA ARG A 203 13.37 4.10 -3.91
C ARG A 203 11.93 4.37 -4.31
N VAL A 204 11.03 3.40 -4.13
CA VAL A 204 9.60 3.57 -4.42
C VAL A 204 8.98 4.65 -3.52
N ALA A 205 9.27 4.64 -2.22
CA ALA A 205 8.78 5.65 -1.28
C ALA A 205 9.22 7.08 -1.65
N SER A 206 10.46 7.24 -2.13
CA SER A 206 10.96 8.52 -2.62
C SER A 206 10.21 9.03 -3.86
N GLU A 207 9.88 8.14 -4.79
CA GLU A 207 9.06 8.48 -5.97
C GLU A 207 7.63 8.86 -5.57
N ILE A 208 7.02 8.16 -4.60
CA ILE A 208 5.70 8.49 -4.05
C ILE A 208 5.72 9.90 -3.42
N ALA A 209 6.72 10.19 -2.58
CA ALA A 209 6.85 11.48 -1.91
C ALA A 209 7.01 12.64 -2.92
N ALA A 210 7.77 12.44 -3.99
CA ALA A 210 7.93 13.43 -5.05
C ALA A 210 6.61 13.76 -5.76
N HIS A 211 5.70 12.78 -5.91
CA HIS A 211 4.40 12.99 -6.54
C HIS A 211 3.35 13.61 -5.60
N THR A 212 3.54 13.53 -4.28
CA THR A 212 2.63 14.13 -3.29
C THR A 212 3.01 15.56 -2.92
N GLY A 213 4.26 15.96 -3.08
CA GLY A 213 4.76 17.31 -2.76
C GLY A 213 4.25 18.44 -3.66
N GLY A 214 3.56 18.13 -4.76
CA GLY A 214 3.04 19.12 -5.73
C GLY A 214 1.63 19.64 -5.47
N CYS A 215 0.90 19.18 -4.45
CA CYS A 215 -0.52 19.50 -4.28
C CYS A 215 -0.91 19.96 -2.87
N ARG A 216 -0.22 20.98 -2.34
CA ARG A 216 -0.74 21.81 -1.24
C ARG A 216 -0.50 23.27 -1.56
N SER A 217 -1.34 23.85 -2.40
CA SER A 217 -1.56 25.30 -2.34
C SER A 217 -2.36 25.60 -1.08
N PRO A 218 -1.91 26.51 -0.20
CA PRO A 218 -2.76 26.96 0.90
C PRO A 218 -3.99 27.63 0.30
N VAL A 219 -5.18 27.15 0.66
CA VAL A 219 -6.41 27.91 0.45
C VAL A 219 -6.25 29.17 1.25
N SER A 220 -5.92 30.27 0.56
CA SER A 220 -5.93 31.62 1.09
C SER A 220 -7.35 31.90 1.55
N GLY A 221 -7.55 31.94 2.88
CA GLY A 221 -8.75 32.51 3.48
C GLY A 221 -8.91 33.92 3.00
N HIS A 222 -10.10 34.26 2.63
CA HIS A 222 -10.55 35.65 2.46
C HIS A 222 -11.60 35.99 3.52
N PRO A 223 -11.61 37.26 3.88
CA PRO A 223 -12.09 37.79 5.16
C PRO A 223 -13.58 37.70 5.35
#